data_d696f2150af0ec20b7ef3559ef46f916
#
_entry.id   d696f2150af0ec20b7ef3559ef46f916
#
_cell.length_a   1.000
_cell.length_b   1.000
_cell.length_c   1.000
_cell.angle_alpha   90.00
_cell.angle_beta   90.00
_cell.angle_gamma   90.00
#
_symmetry.space_group_name_H-M   'P 1'
#
loop_
_entity.id
_entity.type
_entity.pdbx_description
1 polymer ?
#
loop_
_entity_poly.entity_id
_entity_poly.type
_entity_poly.pdbx_seq_one_letter_code
_entity_poly.pdbx_strand_id
1 'polypeptide(L)'
;ECEMASRPYKETFPLSSRVRFDFPAREDWPAMKFWWYDGNPRDRQAPIRPYSDITANLVGAQGNKLPAACCLIKGSEGEIYSPDDYGQNVFLMRKGEKSYTNINNHPACKDIPKVIPRSPGHVKEWFEMMKDPEKPAYSSFEIAAYLNEVILLGCLAQRIGEGRPIEWDGPNMKSKDNAEASRLVKRDYRPGWEPKI
;
A
#
# COMPACT_ATOMS: atom_id res chain seq x y z
N GLU A 1 3.03 -10.49 -6.90
CA GLU A 1 4.35 -10.92 -7.41
C GLU A 1 5.45 -10.03 -6.84
N CYS A 2 6.54 -10.63 -6.38
CA CYS A 2 7.78 -9.92 -6.15
C CYS A 2 8.54 -9.83 -7.49
N GLU A 3 8.63 -8.64 -8.06
CA GLU A 3 9.31 -8.44 -9.35
C GLU A 3 10.83 -8.33 -9.19
N MET A 4 11.28 -7.77 -8.07
CA MET A 4 12.70 -7.61 -7.75
C MET A 4 12.91 -7.58 -6.23
N ALA A 5 14.01 -8.12 -5.76
CA ALA A 5 14.46 -8.01 -4.38
C ALA A 5 15.98 -7.96 -4.29
N SER A 6 16.50 -7.16 -3.38
CA SER A 6 17.95 -7.19 -3.07
C SER A 6 18.23 -8.36 -2.15
N ARG A 7 19.08 -9.29 -2.57
CA ARG A 7 19.56 -10.45 -1.81
C ARG A 7 18.44 -11.28 -1.15
N PRO A 8 18.17 -12.48 -1.61
CA PRO A 8 17.23 -13.39 -0.99
C PRO A 8 17.79 -13.89 0.36
N TYR A 9 17.19 -13.49 1.46
CA TYR A 9 17.50 -14.03 2.79
C TYR A 9 16.43 -15.03 3.18
N LYS A 10 16.83 -16.17 3.76
CA LYS A 10 15.89 -17.19 4.25
C LYS A 10 15.16 -16.76 5.52
N GLU A 11 15.81 -15.97 6.36
CA GLU A 11 15.33 -15.63 7.72
C GLU A 11 14.92 -14.16 7.89
N THR A 12 15.29 -13.29 6.95
CA THR A 12 14.96 -11.87 6.98
C THR A 12 14.34 -11.43 5.66
N PHE A 13 13.72 -10.25 5.67
CA PHE A 13 13.27 -9.60 4.45
C PHE A 13 14.43 -8.96 3.69
N PRO A 14 14.31 -8.77 2.37
CA PRO A 14 15.32 -8.07 1.59
C PRO A 14 15.47 -6.61 2.05
N LEU A 15 16.64 -6.00 1.79
CA LEU A 15 16.88 -4.59 2.09
C LEU A 15 16.09 -3.65 1.19
N SER A 16 15.77 -4.08 -0.01
CA SER A 16 14.91 -3.37 -0.94
C SER A 16 14.15 -4.35 -1.82
N SER A 17 12.95 -3.98 -2.21
CA SER A 17 12.10 -4.81 -3.06
C SER A 17 11.14 -3.96 -3.92
N ARG A 18 10.65 -4.58 -4.98
CA ARG A 18 9.51 -4.11 -5.77
C ARG A 18 8.48 -5.23 -5.86
N VAL A 19 7.32 -4.96 -5.30
CA VAL A 19 6.20 -5.90 -5.29
C VAL A 19 5.05 -5.31 -6.09
N ARG A 20 4.49 -6.11 -7.01
CA ARG A 20 3.30 -5.76 -7.78
C ARG A 20 2.09 -6.51 -7.28
N PHE A 21 1.00 -5.79 -7.15
CA PHE A 21 -0.34 -6.32 -6.90
C PHE A 21 -1.24 -6.00 -8.08
N ASP A 22 -1.93 -7.00 -8.57
CA ASP A 22 -2.93 -6.87 -9.63
C ASP A 22 -4.32 -7.08 -9.01
N PHE A 23 -5.12 -6.02 -8.95
CA PHE A 23 -6.49 -6.07 -8.48
C PHE A 23 -7.43 -6.15 -9.67
N PRO A 24 -8.32 -7.16 -9.73
CA PRO A 24 -9.31 -7.24 -10.79
C PRO A 24 -10.33 -6.10 -10.72
N ALA A 25 -11.00 -5.85 -11.84
CA ALA A 25 -12.15 -4.96 -11.83
C ALA A 25 -13.26 -5.54 -10.91
N ARG A 26 -13.96 -4.66 -10.21
CA ARG A 26 -15.09 -5.03 -9.36
C ARG A 26 -16.15 -3.94 -9.39
N GLU A 27 -17.40 -4.32 -9.55
CA GLU A 27 -18.50 -3.36 -9.66
C GLU A 27 -18.18 -2.27 -10.71
N ASP A 28 -18.26 -1.01 -10.33
CA ASP A 28 -17.93 0.14 -11.17
C ASP A 28 -16.44 0.54 -11.15
N TRP A 29 -15.61 -0.21 -10.40
CA TRP A 29 -14.18 0.08 -10.28
C TRP A 29 -13.37 -0.67 -11.33
N PRO A 30 -12.53 0.01 -12.12
CA PRO A 30 -11.65 -0.64 -13.09
C PRO A 30 -10.60 -1.50 -12.39
N ALA A 31 -10.01 -2.43 -13.15
CA ALA A 31 -8.82 -3.13 -12.69
C ALA A 31 -7.70 -2.15 -12.36
N MET A 32 -6.96 -2.42 -11.30
CA MET A 32 -5.89 -1.57 -10.83
C MET A 32 -4.61 -2.36 -10.63
N LYS A 33 -3.49 -1.76 -10.97
CA LYS A 33 -2.15 -2.23 -10.61
C LYS A 33 -1.56 -1.34 -9.54
N PHE A 34 -0.98 -1.95 -8.52
CA PHE A 34 -0.30 -1.26 -7.45
C PHE A 34 1.11 -1.79 -7.30
N TRP A 35 2.09 -0.90 -7.26
CA TRP A 35 3.50 -1.24 -6.99
C TRP A 35 3.94 -0.66 -5.67
N TRP A 36 4.47 -1.51 -4.83
CA TRP A 36 5.16 -1.14 -3.61
C TRP A 36 6.66 -1.19 -3.86
N TYR A 37 7.31 -0.06 -3.65
CA TYR A 37 8.77 0.05 -3.68
C TYR A 37 9.23 0.23 -2.25
N ASP A 38 9.95 -0.74 -1.73
CA ASP A 38 10.50 -0.74 -0.38
C ASP A 38 12.01 -0.76 -0.42
N GLY A 39 12.66 -0.08 0.51
CA GLY A 39 14.10 -0.16 0.61
C GLY A 39 14.78 0.94 1.39
N ASN A 40 15.92 0.60 1.94
CA ASN A 40 16.75 1.56 2.66
C ASN A 40 17.45 2.50 1.64
N PRO A 41 17.26 3.83 1.74
CA PRO A 41 17.99 4.81 0.91
C PRO A 41 19.52 4.74 1.06
N ARG A 42 20.00 4.11 2.12
CA ARG A 42 21.44 3.89 2.39
C ARG A 42 21.97 2.58 1.80
N ASP A 43 21.09 1.78 1.19
CA ASP A 43 21.53 0.57 0.47
C ASP A 43 22.35 0.99 -0.77
N ARG A 44 23.65 0.93 -0.63
CA ARG A 44 24.60 1.29 -1.70
C ARG A 44 24.66 0.25 -2.82
N GLN A 45 24.00 -0.91 -2.66
CA GLN A 45 24.11 -2.04 -3.57
C GLN A 45 23.01 -2.10 -4.65
N ALA A 46 22.36 -1.01 -4.95
CA ALA A 46 21.26 -0.78 -5.89
C ALA A 46 19.89 -0.70 -5.20
N PRO A 47 19.54 0.44 -4.65
CA PRO A 47 18.19 0.65 -4.13
C PRO A 47 17.19 0.49 -5.27
N ILE A 48 16.19 -0.36 -5.06
CA ILE A 48 15.09 -0.55 -6.02
C ILE A 48 14.19 0.68 -5.90
N ARG A 49 14.13 1.47 -6.95
CA ARG A 49 13.36 2.71 -7.02
C ARG A 49 12.40 2.69 -8.21
N PRO A 50 11.33 3.48 -8.18
CA PRO A 50 10.50 3.69 -9.35
C PRO A 50 11.33 4.20 -10.52
N TYR A 51 10.96 3.81 -11.74
CA TYR A 51 11.61 4.31 -12.95
C TYR A 51 11.46 5.83 -13.09
N SER A 52 12.44 6.45 -13.72
CA SER A 52 12.50 7.91 -13.87
C SER A 52 11.34 8.50 -14.68
N ASP A 53 10.81 7.76 -15.64
CA ASP A 53 9.63 8.15 -16.42
C ASP A 53 8.35 8.23 -15.57
N ILE A 54 8.23 7.37 -14.56
CA ILE A 54 7.12 7.41 -13.59
C ILE A 54 7.25 8.64 -12.68
N THR A 55 8.47 9.01 -12.31
CA THR A 55 8.74 10.01 -11.26
C THR A 55 9.17 11.37 -11.79
N ALA A 56 9.30 11.54 -13.10
CA ALA A 56 9.81 12.77 -13.71
C ALA A 56 9.06 14.04 -13.25
N ASN A 57 7.73 14.00 -13.24
CA ASN A 57 6.91 15.12 -12.79
C ASN A 57 7.06 15.40 -11.29
N LEU A 58 7.25 14.35 -10.49
CA LEU A 58 7.40 14.46 -9.03
C LEU A 58 8.73 15.10 -8.65
N VAL A 59 9.80 14.71 -9.34
CA VAL A 59 11.14 15.24 -9.11
C VAL A 59 11.18 16.75 -9.33
N GLY A 60 10.53 17.23 -10.40
CA GLY A 60 10.40 18.66 -10.66
C GLY A 60 9.64 19.42 -9.57
N ALA A 61 8.56 18.82 -9.04
CA ALA A 61 7.74 19.42 -8.00
C ALA A 61 8.42 19.46 -6.61
N GLN A 62 9.42 18.61 -6.36
CA GLN A 62 10.08 18.42 -5.06
C GLN A 62 11.56 18.86 -5.04
N GLY A 63 11.96 19.77 -5.93
CA GLY A 63 13.34 20.26 -5.97
C GLY A 63 14.37 19.19 -6.34
N ASN A 64 14.02 18.33 -7.29
CA ASN A 64 14.84 17.27 -7.88
C ASN A 64 15.19 16.10 -6.94
N LYS A 65 14.40 15.87 -5.89
CA LYS A 65 14.56 14.70 -5.01
C LYS A 65 13.21 14.06 -4.73
N LEU A 66 13.14 12.74 -4.80
CA LEU A 66 12.00 12.01 -4.27
C LEU A 66 12.11 11.96 -2.73
N PRO A 67 10.99 12.11 -2.00
CA PRO A 67 10.96 11.90 -0.55
C PRO A 67 11.24 10.43 -0.21
N ALA A 68 11.53 10.17 1.06
CA ALA A 68 11.78 8.81 1.55
C ALA A 68 10.53 7.93 1.46
N ALA A 69 9.36 8.52 1.65
CA ALA A 69 8.07 7.88 1.49
C ALA A 69 7.13 8.79 0.68
N CYS A 70 6.37 8.22 -0.22
CA CYS A 70 5.37 8.95 -0.99
C CYS A 70 4.37 7.98 -1.64
N CYS A 71 3.24 8.51 -2.07
CA CYS A 71 2.25 7.79 -2.86
C CYS A 71 1.94 8.55 -4.14
N LEU A 72 1.93 7.84 -5.27
CA LEU A 72 1.51 8.36 -6.56
C LEU A 72 0.37 7.51 -7.10
N ILE A 73 -0.77 8.12 -7.37
CA ILE A 73 -1.92 7.50 -8.03
C ILE A 73 -2.04 8.09 -9.42
N LYS A 74 -2.00 7.24 -10.44
CA LYS A 74 -2.16 7.64 -11.85
C LYS A 74 -3.49 7.14 -12.39
N GLY A 75 -4.28 8.05 -12.90
CA GLY A 75 -5.56 7.74 -13.54
C GLY A 75 -5.63 8.31 -14.95
N SER A 76 -6.73 8.03 -15.65
CA SER A 76 -6.99 8.55 -17.01
C SER A 76 -7.08 10.08 -17.09
N GLU A 77 -7.53 10.70 -16.00
CA GLU A 77 -7.82 12.14 -15.92
C GLU A 77 -6.74 12.94 -15.18
N GLY A 78 -5.69 12.30 -14.71
CA GLY A 78 -4.58 12.98 -14.02
C GLY A 78 -3.89 12.13 -12.97
N GLU A 79 -3.12 12.78 -12.13
CA GLU A 79 -2.28 12.17 -11.11
C GLU A 79 -2.51 12.83 -9.74
N ILE A 80 -2.59 12.00 -8.69
CA ILE A 80 -2.62 12.45 -7.29
C ILE A 80 -1.31 12.02 -6.64
N TYR A 81 -0.66 12.97 -5.98
CA TYR A 81 0.61 12.76 -5.33
C TYR A 81 0.57 13.18 -3.86
N SER A 82 1.02 12.31 -2.96
CA SER A 82 1.24 12.61 -1.55
C SER A 82 2.71 12.36 -1.20
N PRO A 83 3.46 13.41 -0.81
CA PRO A 83 4.87 13.29 -0.41
C PRO A 83 5.07 12.83 1.03
N ASP A 84 4.02 12.43 1.73
CA ASP A 84 4.05 12.01 3.12
C ASP A 84 3.21 10.75 3.36
N ASP A 85 3.42 10.12 4.53
CA ASP A 85 2.78 8.85 4.91
C ASP A 85 1.31 8.99 5.32
N TYR A 86 0.86 10.20 5.61
CA TYR A 86 -0.47 10.45 6.19
C TYR A 86 -1.43 11.20 5.27
N GLY A 87 -1.00 11.56 4.07
CA GLY A 87 -1.83 12.33 3.15
C GLY A 87 -2.17 13.73 3.65
N GLN A 88 -1.29 14.34 4.45
CA GLN A 88 -1.50 15.71 4.94
C GLN A 88 -1.29 16.75 3.84
N ASN A 89 -0.32 16.48 2.97
CA ASN A 89 0.00 17.30 1.83
C ASN A 89 -0.30 16.51 0.54
N VAL A 90 -1.43 16.79 -0.07
CA VAL A 90 -1.83 16.12 -1.30
C VAL A 90 -1.83 17.12 -2.44
N PHE A 91 -1.33 16.67 -3.57
CA PHE A 91 -1.23 17.45 -4.80
C PHE A 91 -1.98 16.75 -5.93
N LEU A 92 -2.60 17.54 -6.79
CA LEU A 92 -3.30 17.09 -7.99
C LEU A 92 -2.66 17.73 -9.22
N MET A 93 -2.50 16.93 -10.27
CA MET A 93 -2.19 17.40 -11.62
C MET A 93 -3.17 16.73 -12.57
N ARG A 94 -4.09 17.49 -13.13
CA ARG A 94 -5.06 16.99 -14.12
C ARG A 94 -4.43 16.87 -15.51
N LYS A 95 -5.05 16.06 -16.32
CA LYS A 95 -4.68 15.93 -17.74
C LYS A 95 -4.65 17.28 -18.43
N GLY A 96 -3.52 17.59 -19.03
CA GLY A 96 -3.27 18.88 -19.70
C GLY A 96 -2.64 19.95 -18.82
N GLU A 97 -2.56 19.75 -17.51
CA GLU A 97 -1.80 20.62 -16.61
C GLU A 97 -0.30 20.29 -16.66
N LYS A 98 0.52 21.29 -16.37
CA LYS A 98 1.99 21.19 -16.46
C LYS A 98 2.67 20.98 -15.11
N SER A 99 1.93 21.12 -14.02
CA SER A 99 2.49 21.04 -12.67
C SER A 99 1.44 20.61 -11.65
N TYR A 100 1.92 20.02 -10.57
CA TYR A 100 1.10 19.70 -9.42
C TYR A 100 0.69 20.94 -8.65
N THR A 101 -0.57 21.00 -8.25
CA THR A 101 -1.13 22.04 -7.37
C THR A 101 -1.66 21.38 -6.11
N ASN A 102 -1.37 21.95 -4.93
CA ASN A 102 -1.93 21.47 -3.68
C ASN A 102 -3.47 21.45 -3.74
N ILE A 103 -4.10 20.37 -3.31
CA ILE A 103 -5.56 20.19 -3.41
C ILE A 103 -6.37 21.30 -2.72
N ASN A 104 -5.81 21.94 -1.69
CA ASN A 104 -6.47 23.04 -1.01
C ASN A 104 -6.57 24.30 -1.90
N ASN A 105 -5.72 24.42 -2.92
CA ASN A 105 -5.65 25.53 -3.85
C ASN A 105 -6.11 25.16 -5.26
N HIS A 106 -6.32 23.87 -5.53
CA HIS A 106 -6.68 23.39 -6.85
C HIS A 106 -8.16 23.64 -7.16
N PRO A 107 -8.52 24.30 -8.26
CA PRO A 107 -9.91 24.66 -8.58
C PRO A 107 -10.86 23.46 -8.59
N ALA A 108 -10.43 22.30 -9.12
CA ALA A 108 -11.25 21.10 -9.19
C ALA A 108 -11.55 20.47 -7.81
N CYS A 109 -10.85 20.88 -6.75
CA CYS A 109 -11.04 20.36 -5.40
C CYS A 109 -11.88 21.28 -4.50
N LYS A 110 -12.19 22.50 -4.97
CA LYS A 110 -12.81 23.55 -4.17
C LYS A 110 -14.18 23.16 -3.60
N ASP A 111 -14.97 22.47 -4.41
CA ASP A 111 -16.36 22.12 -4.08
C ASP A 111 -16.53 20.66 -3.64
N ILE A 112 -15.43 19.94 -3.39
CA ILE A 112 -15.48 18.57 -2.89
C ILE A 112 -15.91 18.58 -1.41
N PRO A 113 -17.06 17.98 -1.06
CA PRO A 113 -17.54 17.98 0.30
C PRO A 113 -16.63 17.14 1.22
N LYS A 114 -16.36 17.65 2.43
CA LYS A 114 -15.60 16.93 3.46
C LYS A 114 -16.55 16.04 4.26
N VAL A 115 -16.92 14.90 3.68
CA VAL A 115 -17.92 13.98 4.28
C VAL A 115 -17.31 12.92 5.19
N ILE A 116 -16.00 12.71 5.14
CA ILE A 116 -15.33 11.71 5.99
C ILE A 116 -15.04 12.32 7.37
N PRO A 117 -15.58 11.74 8.45
CA PRO A 117 -15.29 12.18 9.81
C PRO A 117 -13.78 12.14 10.12
N ARG A 118 -13.33 12.99 11.01
CA ARG A 118 -11.94 12.99 11.45
C ARG A 118 -11.80 12.21 12.75
N SER A 119 -10.82 11.31 12.78
CA SER A 119 -10.46 10.62 14.01
C SER A 119 -9.97 11.62 15.07
N PRO A 120 -10.39 11.48 16.34
CA PRO A 120 -9.85 12.27 17.43
C PRO A 120 -8.41 11.87 17.83
N GLY A 121 -7.83 10.92 17.14
CA GLY A 121 -6.54 10.31 17.40
C GLY A 121 -6.66 8.88 17.94
N HIS A 122 -5.69 8.03 17.62
CA HIS A 122 -5.73 6.57 17.86
C HIS A 122 -6.11 6.18 19.29
N VAL A 123 -5.46 6.77 20.30
CA VAL A 123 -5.70 6.44 21.70
C VAL A 123 -7.08 6.90 22.16
N LYS A 124 -7.47 8.12 21.78
CA LYS A 124 -8.76 8.67 22.16
C LYS A 124 -9.90 7.92 21.50
N GLU A 125 -9.79 7.58 20.22
CA GLU A 125 -10.75 6.76 19.49
C GLU A 125 -10.98 5.42 20.19
N TRP A 126 -9.89 4.75 20.58
CA TRP A 126 -9.95 3.50 21.31
C TRP A 126 -10.69 3.63 22.65
N PHE A 127 -10.37 4.65 23.46
CA PHE A 127 -11.05 4.91 24.71
C PHE A 127 -12.53 5.27 24.53
N GLU A 128 -12.88 6.03 23.51
CA GLU A 128 -14.26 6.38 23.19
C GLU A 128 -15.07 5.15 22.81
N MET A 129 -14.50 4.25 22.02
CA MET A 129 -15.12 2.99 21.63
C MET A 129 -15.28 2.03 22.83
N MET A 130 -14.32 2.01 23.77
CA MET A 130 -14.44 1.21 25.00
C MET A 130 -15.59 1.69 25.89
N LYS A 131 -15.90 2.98 25.88
CA LYS A 131 -17.00 3.57 26.65
C LYS A 131 -18.35 3.45 25.96
N ASP A 132 -18.34 3.43 24.65
CA ASP A 132 -19.53 3.39 23.82
C ASP A 132 -19.25 2.53 22.57
N PRO A 133 -19.61 1.24 22.60
CA PRO A 133 -19.34 0.33 21.48
C PRO A 133 -20.06 0.66 20.18
N GLU A 134 -21.09 1.52 20.23
CA GLU A 134 -21.79 1.98 19.02
C GLU A 134 -20.99 3.05 18.24
N LYS A 135 -19.94 3.60 18.84
CA LYS A 135 -19.06 4.52 18.13
C LYS A 135 -18.17 3.76 17.17
N PRO A 136 -18.06 4.24 15.91
CA PRO A 136 -17.22 3.58 14.93
C PRO A 136 -15.73 3.70 15.27
N ALA A 137 -15.01 2.59 15.22
CA ALA A 137 -13.55 2.61 15.12
C ALA A 137 -13.15 2.79 13.65
N TYR A 138 -12.36 3.81 13.34
CA TYR A 138 -11.94 4.08 11.97
C TYR A 138 -10.91 3.06 11.45
N SER A 139 -10.26 2.35 12.37
CA SER A 139 -9.39 1.20 12.08
C SER A 139 -9.99 -0.11 12.59
N SER A 140 -11.29 -0.30 12.35
CA SER A 140 -12.00 -1.54 12.69
C SER A 140 -11.40 -2.75 11.96
N PHE A 141 -11.69 -3.96 12.46
CA PHE A 141 -11.21 -5.18 11.83
C PHE A 141 -11.71 -5.37 10.40
N GLU A 142 -12.90 -4.87 10.06
CA GLU A 142 -13.43 -4.90 8.69
C GLU A 142 -12.52 -4.17 7.71
N ILE A 143 -11.92 -3.06 8.14
CA ILE A 143 -10.99 -2.28 7.32
C ILE A 143 -9.57 -2.81 7.46
N ALA A 144 -9.12 -3.01 8.71
CA ALA A 144 -7.75 -3.38 9.02
C ALA A 144 -7.39 -4.79 8.53
N ALA A 145 -8.34 -5.73 8.50
CA ALA A 145 -8.09 -7.09 8.02
C ALA A 145 -7.74 -7.08 6.52
N TYR A 146 -8.49 -6.37 5.68
CA TYR A 146 -8.16 -6.26 4.25
C TYR A 146 -6.83 -5.58 3.99
N LEU A 147 -6.53 -4.50 4.73
CA LEU A 147 -5.25 -3.82 4.61
C LEU A 147 -4.09 -4.75 4.98
N ASN A 148 -4.22 -5.48 6.09
CA ASN A 148 -3.21 -6.45 6.52
C ASN A 148 -3.06 -7.60 5.54
N GLU A 149 -4.15 -8.12 4.97
CA GLU A 149 -4.10 -9.15 3.95
C GLU A 149 -3.25 -8.71 2.76
N VAL A 150 -3.49 -7.52 2.21
CA VAL A 150 -2.69 -6.96 1.10
C VAL A 150 -1.22 -6.82 1.48
N ILE A 151 -0.92 -6.26 2.66
CA ILE A 151 0.46 -6.08 3.13
C ILE A 151 1.17 -7.43 3.27
N LEU A 152 0.51 -8.40 3.91
CA LEU A 152 1.06 -9.73 4.14
C LEU A 152 1.22 -10.53 2.85
N LEU A 153 0.36 -10.34 1.86
CA LEU A 153 0.57 -10.91 0.52
C LEU A 153 1.85 -10.38 -0.14
N GLY A 154 2.19 -9.11 0.05
CA GLY A 154 3.47 -8.56 -0.38
C GLY A 154 4.65 -9.25 0.29
N CYS A 155 4.58 -9.45 1.61
CA CYS A 155 5.57 -10.21 2.37
C CYS A 155 5.68 -11.67 1.89
N LEU A 156 4.54 -12.31 1.63
CA LEU A 156 4.50 -13.67 1.09
C LEU A 156 5.16 -13.74 -0.29
N ALA A 157 4.88 -12.78 -1.18
CA ALA A 157 5.50 -12.73 -2.50
C ALA A 157 7.03 -12.60 -2.42
N GLN A 158 7.56 -11.80 -1.49
CA GLN A 158 9.00 -11.73 -1.24
C GLN A 158 9.58 -13.06 -0.75
N ARG A 159 8.84 -13.80 0.07
CA ARG A 159 9.27 -15.13 0.58
C ARG A 159 9.25 -16.21 -0.50
N ILE A 160 8.28 -16.15 -1.39
CA ILE A 160 8.18 -17.08 -2.53
C ILE A 160 9.28 -16.81 -3.57
N GLY A 161 9.68 -15.55 -3.73
CA GLY A 161 10.81 -15.13 -4.57
C GLY A 161 10.41 -14.43 -5.86
N GLU A 162 11.42 -13.88 -6.53
CA GLU A 162 11.27 -13.08 -7.73
C GLU A 162 10.64 -13.85 -8.90
N GLY A 163 9.81 -13.14 -9.67
CA GLY A 163 9.21 -13.65 -10.90
C GLY A 163 8.17 -14.77 -10.70
N ARG A 164 7.79 -15.03 -9.46
CA ARG A 164 6.80 -16.07 -9.10
C ARG A 164 5.49 -15.41 -8.67
N PRO A 165 4.51 -15.25 -9.57
CA PRO A 165 3.21 -14.71 -9.23
C PRO A 165 2.48 -15.64 -8.26
N ILE A 166 1.58 -15.08 -7.46
CA ILE A 166 0.69 -15.81 -6.56
C ILE A 166 -0.73 -15.42 -6.93
N GLU A 167 -1.52 -16.39 -7.39
CA GLU A 167 -2.94 -16.20 -7.56
C GLU A 167 -3.64 -16.44 -6.22
N TRP A 168 -4.22 -15.37 -5.67
CA TRP A 168 -4.75 -15.39 -4.31
C TRP A 168 -6.26 -15.65 -4.25
N ASP A 169 -6.66 -16.51 -3.35
CA ASP A 169 -8.04 -16.80 -2.96
C ASP A 169 -8.28 -16.24 -1.55
N GLY A 170 -8.68 -14.96 -1.48
CA GLY A 170 -8.90 -14.27 -0.21
C GLY A 170 -9.91 -14.96 0.70
N PRO A 171 -11.12 -15.33 0.22
CA PRO A 171 -12.10 -16.02 1.04
C PRO A 171 -11.61 -17.29 1.71
N ASN A 172 -10.71 -18.03 1.07
CA ASN A 172 -10.13 -19.25 1.60
C ASN A 172 -8.72 -19.09 2.18
N MET A 173 -8.19 -17.86 2.17
CA MET A 173 -6.85 -17.53 2.68
C MET A 173 -5.76 -18.46 2.17
N LYS A 174 -5.70 -18.69 0.86
CA LYS A 174 -4.74 -19.58 0.21
C LYS A 174 -4.37 -19.13 -1.20
N SER A 175 -3.23 -19.61 -1.68
CA SER A 175 -2.90 -19.51 -3.11
C SER A 175 -3.64 -20.59 -3.89
N LYS A 176 -4.13 -20.25 -5.10
CA LYS A 176 -4.77 -21.19 -6.00
C LYS A 176 -3.77 -22.04 -6.78
N ASP A 177 -2.58 -21.49 -7.01
CA ASP A 177 -1.58 -22.01 -7.93
C ASP A 177 -0.23 -22.38 -7.26
N ASN A 178 -0.06 -22.08 -5.95
CA ASN A 178 1.20 -22.27 -5.26
C ASN A 178 1.02 -22.89 -3.86
N ALA A 179 1.28 -24.17 -3.75
CA ALA A 179 1.16 -24.93 -2.49
C ALA A 179 2.15 -24.45 -1.41
N GLU A 180 3.36 -24.00 -1.79
CA GLU A 180 4.34 -23.44 -0.87
C GLU A 180 3.82 -22.13 -0.27
N ALA A 181 3.25 -21.24 -1.09
CA ALA A 181 2.63 -20.02 -0.63
C ALA A 181 1.48 -20.31 0.35
N SER A 182 0.60 -21.25 0.04
CA SER A 182 -0.50 -21.64 0.93
C SER A 182 -0.01 -22.18 2.28
N ARG A 183 1.09 -22.95 2.29
CA ARG A 183 1.69 -23.47 3.52
C ARG A 183 2.26 -22.35 4.40
N LEU A 184 2.77 -21.27 3.82
CA LEU A 184 3.36 -20.15 4.56
C LEU A 184 2.32 -19.21 5.19
N VAL A 185 1.06 -19.30 4.79
CA VAL A 185 -0.02 -18.43 5.31
C VAL A 185 -0.31 -18.72 6.77
N LYS A 186 -0.25 -20.00 7.17
CA LYS A 186 -0.51 -20.41 8.53
C LYS A 186 0.73 -21.07 9.12
N ARG A 187 1.19 -20.54 10.25
CA ARG A 187 2.30 -21.15 11.00
C ARG A 187 1.83 -22.40 11.74
N ASP A 188 2.73 -23.33 11.94
CA ASP A 188 2.51 -24.43 12.86
C ASP A 188 2.58 -23.91 14.30
N TYR A 189 1.54 -24.13 15.06
CA TYR A 189 1.51 -23.78 16.47
C TYR A 189 2.04 -24.90 17.33
N ARG A 190 2.66 -24.57 18.43
CA ARG A 190 2.98 -25.56 19.47
C ARG A 190 1.67 -26.17 19.99
N PRO A 191 1.63 -27.50 20.20
CA PRO A 191 0.42 -28.18 20.70
C PRO A 191 -0.17 -27.48 21.94
N GLY A 192 -1.47 -27.21 21.90
CA GLY A 192 -2.20 -26.50 22.96
C GLY A 192 -2.13 -24.96 22.90
N TRP A 193 -1.48 -24.39 21.87
CA TRP A 193 -1.36 -22.94 21.65
C TRP A 193 -2.06 -22.48 20.38
N GLU A 194 -2.80 -23.35 19.74
CA GLU A 194 -3.62 -23.01 18.58
C GLU A 194 -4.69 -21.97 18.96
N PRO A 195 -4.90 -20.90 18.17
CA PRO A 195 -6.00 -19.97 18.39
C PRO A 195 -7.33 -20.73 18.34
N LYS A 196 -8.16 -20.55 19.33
CA LYS A 196 -9.57 -21.00 19.29
C LYS A 196 -10.34 -19.93 18.51
N ILE A 197 -10.63 -20.21 17.26
CA ILE A 197 -11.43 -19.36 16.37
C ILE A 197 -12.86 -19.87 16.37
#